data_8caa728aaa6f2dcc46c0f1b408ab24c6
#
_entry.id   8caa728aaa6f2dcc46c0f1b408ab24c6
#
_cell.length_a   1.000
_cell.length_b   1.000
_cell.length_c   1.000
_cell.angle_alpha   90.00
_cell.angle_beta   90.00
_cell.angle_gamma   90.00
#
_symmetry.space_group_name_H-M   'P 1'
#
loop_
_entity.id
_entity.type
_entity.pdbx_description
1 polymer ?
#
loop_
_entity_poly.entity_id
_entity_poly.type
_entity_poly.pdbx_seq_one_letter_code
_entity_poly.pdbx_strand_id
1 'polypeptide(L)'
;MANTLTSLIPTIYEGLNIVSRERVGFIPAVTKSSSAERAALNQSILVPIAPAVTSEAANTPAVNAPDTGDSTIDNVEMTISKSYHIPVRWNGEESRGLMNAGTYGDINTQRFANAFRRLCNLIEADLATTYKSASRATGTAGTTPFNTAGTLTDFANVKRILDDNGCPPDNLKLVLSNAAIQNLVGKQSTFQQANTAGTDETLRDGKIARAFGFDVGQSGQVAAVTKGNTNGSATLTSADYAAGARSLVLASAGTGGF
;
A
#
# COMPACT_ATOMS: atom_id res chain seq x y z
N MET A 1 -33.69 -18.33 20.76
CA MET A 1 -33.01 -17.86 22.00
C MET A 1 -31.86 -16.98 21.55
N ALA A 2 -31.85 -15.74 22.01
CA ALA A 2 -30.76 -14.81 21.70
C ALA A 2 -29.52 -15.22 22.50
N ASN A 3 -28.40 -15.38 21.85
CA ASN A 3 -27.13 -15.68 22.51
C ASN A 3 -26.66 -14.45 23.28
N THR A 4 -26.38 -14.62 24.56
CA THR A 4 -25.82 -13.55 25.39
C THR A 4 -24.32 -13.42 25.09
N LEU A 5 -23.93 -12.37 24.40
CA LEU A 5 -22.57 -12.16 23.90
C LEU A 5 -21.67 -11.35 24.85
N THR A 6 -22.12 -11.03 26.06
CA THR A 6 -21.38 -10.17 27.00
C THR A 6 -20.02 -10.72 27.41
N SER A 7 -19.84 -12.02 27.48
CA SER A 7 -18.54 -12.63 27.79
C SER A 7 -17.61 -12.79 26.57
N LEU A 8 -18.14 -12.62 25.37
CA LEU A 8 -17.37 -12.75 24.12
C LEU A 8 -16.64 -11.44 23.76
N ILE A 9 -17.18 -10.30 24.18
CA ILE A 9 -16.63 -8.98 23.86
C ILE A 9 -15.17 -8.82 24.34
N PRO A 10 -14.79 -9.16 25.59
CA PRO A 10 -13.40 -9.10 26.03
C PRO A 10 -12.46 -9.97 25.20
N THR A 11 -12.90 -11.18 24.83
CA THR A 11 -12.11 -12.12 24.00
C THR A 11 -11.85 -11.57 22.61
N ILE A 12 -12.81 -10.86 22.01
CA ILE A 12 -12.65 -10.20 20.72
C ILE A 12 -11.60 -9.08 20.81
N TYR A 13 -11.65 -8.26 21.87
CA TYR A 13 -10.67 -7.19 22.07
C TYR A 13 -9.27 -7.74 22.35
N GLU A 14 -9.15 -8.83 23.08
CA GLU A 14 -7.88 -9.51 23.30
C GLU A 14 -7.30 -10.06 21.99
N GLY A 15 -8.13 -10.67 21.14
CA GLY A 15 -7.76 -11.09 19.80
C GLY A 15 -7.24 -9.92 18.94
N LEU A 16 -7.89 -8.76 19.01
CA LEU A 16 -7.48 -7.55 18.28
C LEU A 16 -6.10 -7.05 18.76
N ASN A 17 -5.82 -7.10 20.06
CA ASN A 17 -4.51 -6.71 20.61
C ASN A 17 -3.36 -7.61 20.11
N ILE A 18 -3.62 -8.89 19.90
CA ILE A 18 -2.62 -9.84 19.38
C ILE A 18 -2.30 -9.52 17.91
N VAL A 19 -3.30 -9.16 17.11
CA VAL A 19 -3.13 -8.80 15.70
C VAL A 19 -2.27 -7.56 15.52
N SER A 20 -2.32 -6.61 16.45
CA SER A 20 -1.52 -5.38 16.38
C SER A 20 0.00 -5.63 16.34
N ARG A 21 0.45 -6.85 16.62
CA ARG A 21 1.87 -7.27 16.55
C ARG A 21 2.31 -7.67 15.15
N GLU A 22 1.39 -7.87 14.21
CA GLU A 22 1.76 -8.14 12.81
C GLU A 22 2.24 -6.85 12.14
N ARG A 23 3.27 -6.98 11.28
CA ARG A 23 3.81 -5.82 10.55
C ARG A 23 2.88 -5.46 9.40
N VAL A 24 2.13 -4.41 9.58
CA VAL A 24 1.29 -3.77 8.57
C VAL A 24 1.98 -2.50 8.08
N GLY A 25 2.13 -2.36 6.79
CA GLY A 25 2.83 -1.24 6.16
C GLY A 25 1.90 -0.30 5.41
N PHE A 26 0.93 -0.82 4.66
CA PHE A 26 0.04 -0.01 3.83
C PHE A 26 -1.09 0.64 4.61
N ILE A 27 -1.71 -0.08 5.56
CA ILE A 27 -2.84 0.45 6.35
C ILE A 27 -2.49 1.76 7.07
N PRO A 28 -1.33 1.90 7.75
CA PRO A 28 -0.92 3.17 8.34
C PRO A 28 -0.40 4.18 7.32
N ALA A 29 -0.06 3.75 6.11
CA ALA A 29 0.48 4.63 5.08
C ALA A 29 -0.60 5.39 4.30
N VAL A 30 -1.83 4.87 4.23
CA VAL A 30 -2.93 5.49 3.50
C VAL A 30 -3.74 6.45 4.36
N THR A 31 -4.26 7.49 3.74
CA THR A 31 -5.20 8.41 4.39
C THR A 31 -6.57 7.77 4.47
N LYS A 32 -7.16 7.80 5.67
CA LYS A 32 -8.52 7.28 5.90
C LYS A 32 -9.51 8.43 5.84
N SER A 33 -10.58 8.29 5.07
CA SER A 33 -11.70 9.22 5.12
C SER A 33 -12.59 8.85 6.31
N SER A 34 -12.65 9.73 7.31
CA SER A 34 -13.50 9.54 8.50
C SER A 34 -14.93 10.02 8.27
N SER A 35 -15.19 10.78 7.21
CA SER A 35 -16.51 11.32 6.87
C SER A 35 -17.42 10.32 6.17
N ALA A 36 -16.90 9.16 5.83
CA ALA A 36 -17.71 8.08 5.29
C ALA A 36 -18.57 7.48 6.40
N GLU A 37 -19.75 8.01 6.59
CA GLU A 37 -20.82 7.27 7.22
C GLU A 37 -20.94 5.93 6.48
N ARG A 38 -21.17 4.87 7.23
CA ARG A 38 -21.25 3.47 6.77
C ARG A 38 -21.80 3.36 5.35
N ALA A 39 -20.90 3.46 4.37
CA ALA A 39 -21.25 3.23 3.00
C ALA A 39 -21.35 1.72 2.77
N ALA A 40 -22.44 1.27 2.21
CA ALA A 40 -22.63 -0.12 1.84
C ALA A 40 -21.86 -0.44 0.55
N LEU A 41 -21.67 -1.72 0.27
CA LEU A 41 -21.09 -2.19 -0.99
C LEU A 41 -21.84 -1.56 -2.19
N ASN A 42 -21.11 -1.08 -3.17
CA ASN A 42 -21.59 -0.35 -4.35
C ASN A 42 -22.17 1.04 -4.08
N GLN A 43 -22.05 1.58 -2.89
CA GLN A 43 -22.33 2.99 -2.67
C GLN A 43 -21.13 3.84 -3.08
N SER A 44 -21.41 5.00 -3.65
CA SER A 44 -20.41 5.99 -4.02
C SER A 44 -20.33 7.10 -2.99
N ILE A 45 -19.09 7.54 -2.75
CA ILE A 45 -18.75 8.68 -1.92
C ILE A 45 -18.21 9.74 -2.85
N LEU A 46 -18.83 10.92 -2.85
CA LEU A 46 -18.36 12.05 -3.65
C LEU A 46 -17.36 12.88 -2.83
N VAL A 47 -16.14 12.99 -3.35
CA VAL A 47 -15.09 13.82 -2.75
C VAL A 47 -14.90 15.05 -3.63
N PRO A 48 -15.16 16.26 -3.12
CA PRO A 48 -14.93 17.49 -3.88
C PRO A 48 -13.43 17.71 -4.09
N ILE A 49 -13.05 18.06 -5.31
CA ILE A 49 -11.67 18.40 -5.67
C ILE A 49 -11.67 19.78 -6.28
N ALA A 50 -10.83 20.67 -5.72
CA ALA A 50 -10.57 21.96 -6.35
C ALA A 50 -9.70 21.74 -7.59
N PRO A 51 -10.13 22.22 -8.77
CA PRO A 51 -9.31 22.12 -9.98
C PRO A 51 -8.06 23.01 -9.84
N ALA A 52 -7.01 22.62 -10.56
CA ALA A 52 -5.83 23.47 -10.68
C ALA A 52 -6.20 24.77 -11.43
N VAL A 53 -5.71 25.90 -10.95
CA VAL A 53 -5.88 27.18 -11.65
C VAL A 53 -5.06 27.12 -12.94
N THR A 54 -5.72 27.23 -14.08
CA THR A 54 -5.09 27.11 -15.41
C THR A 54 -4.96 28.43 -16.16
N SER A 55 -5.56 29.51 -15.61
CA SER A 55 -5.52 30.82 -16.24
C SER A 55 -4.66 31.79 -15.43
N GLU A 56 -3.69 32.41 -16.09
CA GLU A 56 -2.88 33.48 -15.57
C GLU A 56 -3.27 34.76 -16.27
N ALA A 57 -3.54 35.83 -15.51
CA ALA A 57 -3.74 37.15 -16.06
C ALA A 57 -2.57 38.05 -15.67
N ALA A 58 -1.94 38.70 -16.65
CA ALA A 58 -0.94 39.72 -16.38
C ALA A 58 -1.57 40.91 -15.64
N ASN A 59 -1.00 41.28 -14.49
CA ASN A 59 -1.47 42.39 -13.71
C ASN A 59 -1.10 43.70 -14.41
N THR A 60 -2.06 44.32 -15.09
CA THR A 60 -1.90 45.68 -15.67
C THR A 60 -2.59 46.72 -14.80
N PRO A 61 -1.92 47.83 -14.49
CA PRO A 61 -2.47 48.85 -13.57
C PRO A 61 -3.82 49.50 -13.97
N ALA A 62 -4.23 49.27 -15.20
CA ALA A 62 -5.46 49.88 -15.74
C ALA A 62 -6.66 48.91 -15.81
N VAL A 63 -6.51 47.68 -15.39
CA VAL A 63 -7.57 46.67 -15.50
C VAL A 63 -8.21 46.44 -14.14
N ASN A 64 -9.52 46.61 -14.07
CA ASN A 64 -10.33 46.20 -12.94
C ASN A 64 -10.17 44.69 -12.70
N ALA A 65 -10.53 44.20 -11.51
CA ALA A 65 -10.43 42.83 -11.11
C ALA A 65 -10.77 41.84 -12.25
N PRO A 66 -9.96 40.82 -12.48
CA PRO A 66 -10.19 39.89 -13.59
C PRO A 66 -11.56 39.22 -13.44
N ASP A 67 -12.31 39.28 -14.52
CA ASP A 67 -13.65 38.70 -14.63
C ASP A 67 -13.62 37.20 -14.99
N THR A 68 -12.43 36.61 -15.01
CA THR A 68 -12.18 35.24 -15.43
C THR A 68 -11.50 34.42 -14.36
N GLY A 69 -12.08 34.38 -13.16
CA GLY A 69 -11.56 33.60 -12.05
C GLY A 69 -12.48 32.45 -11.61
N ASP A 70 -13.55 32.23 -12.35
CA ASP A 70 -14.52 31.20 -12.02
C ASP A 70 -13.91 29.82 -12.20
N SER A 71 -13.89 29.03 -11.13
CA SER A 71 -13.50 27.63 -11.15
C SER A 71 -14.69 26.76 -10.78
N THR A 72 -14.93 25.73 -11.59
CA THR A 72 -15.95 24.73 -11.26
C THR A 72 -15.33 23.70 -10.31
N ILE A 73 -15.88 23.59 -9.10
CA ILE A 73 -15.49 22.53 -8.17
C ILE A 73 -16.09 21.23 -8.68
N ASP A 74 -15.22 20.33 -9.07
CA ASP A 74 -15.61 19.00 -9.55
C ASP A 74 -15.57 17.98 -8.41
N ASN A 75 -16.22 16.84 -8.59
CA ASN A 75 -16.27 15.77 -7.61
C ASN A 75 -15.63 14.52 -8.20
N VAL A 76 -14.80 13.83 -7.41
CA VAL A 76 -14.36 12.49 -7.72
C VAL A 76 -15.25 11.51 -6.98
N GLU A 77 -15.85 10.61 -7.73
CA GLU A 77 -16.67 9.53 -7.21
C GLU A 77 -15.78 8.35 -6.82
N MET A 78 -15.84 7.96 -5.55
CA MET A 78 -15.21 6.75 -5.03
C MET A 78 -16.28 5.72 -4.70
N THR A 79 -16.27 4.59 -5.38
CA THR A 79 -17.22 3.49 -5.14
C THR A 79 -16.61 2.45 -4.22
N ILE A 80 -17.37 2.02 -3.20
CA ILE A 80 -16.97 0.91 -2.35
C ILE A 80 -17.11 -0.40 -3.12
N SER A 81 -15.99 -0.94 -3.59
CA SER A 81 -15.96 -2.13 -4.43
C SER A 81 -15.79 -3.44 -3.66
N LYS A 82 -15.36 -3.39 -2.39
CA LYS A 82 -15.02 -4.59 -1.62
C LYS A 82 -15.59 -4.53 -0.21
N SER A 83 -16.16 -5.64 0.24
CA SER A 83 -16.61 -5.85 1.61
C SER A 83 -16.25 -7.27 2.03
N TYR A 84 -15.45 -7.40 3.07
CA TYR A 84 -14.96 -8.69 3.54
C TYR A 84 -15.51 -9.03 4.92
N HIS A 85 -15.81 -10.30 5.12
CA HIS A 85 -16.08 -10.86 6.44
C HIS A 85 -15.37 -12.21 6.57
N ILE A 86 -14.97 -12.57 7.78
CA ILE A 86 -14.35 -13.84 8.08
C ILE A 86 -15.23 -14.59 9.07
N PRO A 87 -15.87 -15.69 8.66
CA PRO A 87 -16.73 -16.45 9.54
C PRO A 87 -15.90 -17.23 10.57
N VAL A 88 -16.25 -17.10 11.84
CA VAL A 88 -15.76 -17.94 12.94
C VAL A 88 -16.93 -18.74 13.45
N ARG A 89 -17.00 -20.02 13.09
CA ARG A 89 -18.11 -20.93 13.44
C ARG A 89 -17.68 -21.90 14.53
N TRP A 90 -18.59 -22.14 15.44
CA TRP A 90 -18.56 -23.23 16.40
C TRP A 90 -19.86 -24.00 16.34
N ASN A 91 -19.77 -25.34 16.41
CA ASN A 91 -20.92 -26.17 16.69
C ASN A 91 -21.02 -26.39 18.23
N GLY A 92 -22.23 -26.72 18.70
CA GLY A 92 -22.49 -26.87 20.14
C GLY A 92 -21.65 -27.96 20.80
N GLU A 93 -21.39 -29.04 20.09
CA GLU A 93 -20.59 -30.17 20.56
C GLU A 93 -19.11 -29.82 20.68
N GLU A 94 -18.56 -29.11 19.70
CA GLU A 94 -17.18 -28.61 19.72
C GLU A 94 -16.97 -27.62 20.89
N SER A 95 -17.90 -26.69 21.11
CA SER A 95 -17.85 -25.74 22.21
C SER A 95 -17.86 -26.49 23.55
N ARG A 96 -18.67 -27.51 23.69
CA ARG A 96 -18.80 -28.28 24.94
C ARG A 96 -17.56 -29.13 25.20
N GLY A 97 -16.96 -29.72 24.16
CA GLY A 97 -15.71 -30.46 24.27
C GLY A 97 -14.55 -29.58 24.73
N LEU A 98 -14.42 -28.38 24.19
CA LEU A 98 -13.39 -27.41 24.56
C LEU A 98 -13.62 -26.81 25.96
N MET A 99 -14.86 -26.56 26.36
CA MET A 99 -15.18 -26.11 27.72
C MET A 99 -14.79 -27.15 28.76
N ASN A 100 -15.05 -28.43 28.50
CA ASN A 100 -14.67 -29.52 29.42
C ASN A 100 -13.14 -29.67 29.53
N ALA A 101 -12.39 -29.33 28.48
CA ALA A 101 -10.91 -29.31 28.48
C ALA A 101 -10.30 -28.08 29.15
N GLY A 102 -11.08 -27.08 29.53
CA GLY A 102 -10.60 -25.83 30.15
C GLY A 102 -9.83 -24.88 29.26
N THR A 103 -9.73 -25.16 27.95
CA THR A 103 -8.93 -24.39 26.99
C THR A 103 -9.78 -23.52 26.04
N TYR A 104 -11.08 -23.42 26.31
CA TYR A 104 -12.03 -22.73 25.41
C TYR A 104 -11.71 -21.24 25.23
N GLY A 105 -11.33 -20.54 26.30
CA GLY A 105 -10.99 -19.13 26.27
C GLY A 105 -9.79 -18.83 25.37
N ASP A 106 -8.71 -19.56 25.56
CA ASP A 106 -7.46 -19.37 24.82
C ASP A 106 -7.61 -19.68 23.34
N ILE A 107 -8.32 -20.74 23.02
CA ILE A 107 -8.57 -21.14 21.61
C ILE A 107 -9.47 -20.11 20.92
N ASN A 108 -10.48 -19.59 21.59
CA ASN A 108 -11.32 -18.53 21.03
C ASN A 108 -10.52 -17.26 20.73
N THR A 109 -9.71 -16.81 21.70
CA THR A 109 -8.83 -15.65 21.51
C THR A 109 -7.91 -15.83 20.31
N GLN A 110 -7.29 -17.00 20.16
CA GLN A 110 -6.43 -17.31 19.03
C GLN A 110 -7.20 -17.35 17.69
N ARG A 111 -8.42 -17.87 17.67
CA ARG A 111 -9.25 -17.89 16.47
C ARG A 111 -9.66 -16.50 16.03
N PHE A 112 -10.07 -15.63 16.94
CA PHE A 112 -10.36 -14.24 16.62
C PHE A 112 -9.11 -13.50 16.14
N ALA A 113 -7.97 -13.69 16.81
CA ALA A 113 -6.70 -13.12 16.38
C ALA A 113 -6.35 -13.53 14.95
N ASN A 114 -6.50 -14.81 14.60
CA ASN A 114 -6.25 -15.31 13.25
C ASN A 114 -7.25 -14.75 12.22
N ALA A 115 -8.52 -14.57 12.59
CA ALA A 115 -9.53 -13.95 11.74
C ALA A 115 -9.18 -12.48 11.44
N PHE A 116 -8.81 -11.70 12.45
CA PHE A 116 -8.35 -10.31 12.28
C PHE A 116 -7.08 -10.23 11.45
N ARG A 117 -6.10 -11.13 11.71
CA ARG A 117 -4.87 -11.21 10.89
C ARG A 117 -5.21 -11.43 9.42
N ARG A 118 -6.11 -12.36 9.13
CA ARG A 118 -6.54 -12.63 7.77
C ARG A 118 -7.21 -11.41 7.13
N LEU A 119 -8.05 -10.69 7.87
CA LEU A 119 -8.70 -9.49 7.39
C LEU A 119 -7.70 -8.38 7.08
N CYS A 120 -6.75 -8.13 8.00
CA CYS A 120 -5.66 -7.16 7.76
C CYS A 120 -4.83 -7.53 6.53
N ASN A 121 -4.48 -8.81 6.37
CA ASN A 121 -3.71 -9.27 5.20
C ASN A 121 -4.47 -9.11 3.89
N LEU A 122 -5.80 -9.28 3.88
CA LEU A 122 -6.62 -9.02 2.69
C LEU A 122 -6.61 -7.53 2.32
N ILE A 123 -6.74 -6.65 3.31
CA ILE A 123 -6.69 -5.20 3.08
C ILE A 123 -5.29 -4.78 2.60
N GLU A 124 -4.24 -5.26 3.25
CA GLU A 124 -2.84 -4.99 2.83
C GLU A 124 -2.57 -5.47 1.40
N ALA A 125 -3.02 -6.67 1.03
CA ALA A 125 -2.87 -7.21 -0.31
C ALA A 125 -3.62 -6.38 -1.37
N ASP A 126 -4.82 -5.93 -1.06
CA ASP A 126 -5.60 -5.06 -1.94
C ASP A 126 -4.92 -3.70 -2.13
N LEU A 127 -4.44 -3.09 -1.05
CA LEU A 127 -3.68 -1.84 -1.13
C LEU A 127 -2.36 -2.04 -1.91
N ALA A 128 -1.68 -3.16 -1.71
CA ALA A 128 -0.46 -3.47 -2.45
C ALA A 128 -0.67 -3.55 -3.97
N THR A 129 -1.87 -3.88 -4.44
CA THR A 129 -2.15 -3.95 -5.88
C THR A 129 -2.36 -2.60 -6.55
N THR A 130 -2.51 -1.51 -5.79
CA THR A 130 -2.75 -0.15 -6.34
C THR A 130 -1.57 0.39 -7.15
N TYR A 131 -0.36 -0.20 -7.03
CA TYR A 131 0.78 0.16 -7.86
C TYR A 131 0.50 0.06 -9.38
N LYS A 132 -0.45 -0.79 -9.78
CA LYS A 132 -0.85 -0.96 -11.18
C LYS A 132 -1.45 0.30 -11.79
N SER A 133 -1.94 1.20 -10.96
CA SER A 133 -2.51 2.49 -11.38
C SER A 133 -1.47 3.61 -11.43
N ALA A 134 -0.22 3.34 -11.04
CA ALA A 134 0.84 4.33 -11.08
C ALA A 134 1.27 4.61 -12.53
N SER A 135 1.43 5.90 -12.86
CA SER A 135 1.84 6.34 -14.19
C SER A 135 3.35 6.20 -14.44
N ARG A 136 4.14 6.14 -13.39
CA ARG A 136 5.60 6.04 -13.45
C ARG A 136 6.12 5.00 -12.47
N ALA A 137 7.17 4.31 -12.86
CA ALA A 137 7.87 3.33 -12.04
C ALA A 137 9.38 3.54 -12.16
N THR A 138 10.11 3.12 -11.15
CA THR A 138 11.59 3.11 -11.15
C THR A 138 12.09 1.75 -10.69
N GLY A 139 13.29 1.38 -11.14
CA GLY A 139 13.92 0.11 -10.83
C GLY A 139 14.02 -0.82 -12.04
N THR A 140 14.58 -1.98 -11.84
CA THR A 140 14.74 -3.02 -12.85
C THR A 140 13.78 -4.17 -12.57
N ALA A 141 12.95 -4.51 -13.53
CA ALA A 141 11.98 -5.61 -13.39
C ALA A 141 12.69 -6.92 -12.99
N GLY A 142 12.13 -7.63 -12.02
CA GLY A 142 12.70 -8.86 -11.49
C GLY A 142 13.88 -8.68 -10.53
N THR A 143 14.28 -7.45 -10.22
CA THR A 143 15.32 -7.15 -9.24
C THR A 143 14.70 -6.49 -8.01
N THR A 144 14.99 -7.06 -6.85
CA THR A 144 14.53 -6.48 -5.58
C THR A 144 15.22 -5.12 -5.36
N PRO A 145 14.51 -4.08 -4.93
CA PRO A 145 15.10 -2.79 -4.60
C PRO A 145 16.26 -2.91 -3.59
N PHE A 146 17.20 -1.96 -3.65
CA PHE A 146 18.39 -1.89 -2.79
C PHE A 146 19.33 -3.10 -2.90
N ASN A 147 19.30 -3.81 -4.03
CA ASN A 147 20.13 -5.01 -4.22
C ASN A 147 21.62 -4.68 -4.44
N THR A 148 21.94 -3.50 -4.93
CA THR A 148 23.33 -3.06 -5.14
C THR A 148 23.90 -2.47 -3.86
N ALA A 149 24.98 -3.05 -3.36
CA ALA A 149 25.63 -2.61 -2.12
C ALA A 149 26.18 -1.17 -2.24
N GLY A 150 26.07 -0.41 -1.16
CA GLY A 150 26.64 0.94 -1.06
C GLY A 150 25.93 2.02 -1.89
N THR A 151 24.77 1.76 -2.46
CA THR A 151 24.01 2.75 -3.25
C THR A 151 22.57 2.91 -2.74
N LEU A 152 22.18 4.14 -2.50
CA LEU A 152 20.82 4.51 -2.10
C LEU A 152 20.04 5.19 -3.25
N THR A 153 20.45 4.89 -4.49
CA THR A 153 19.90 5.48 -5.72
C THR A 153 18.40 5.21 -5.86
N ASP A 154 17.91 4.09 -5.34
CA ASP A 154 16.49 3.76 -5.41
C ASP A 154 15.63 4.79 -4.65
N PHE A 155 16.07 5.25 -3.47
CA PHE A 155 15.38 6.34 -2.77
C PHE A 155 15.39 7.64 -3.57
N ALA A 156 16.53 8.01 -4.13
CA ALA A 156 16.68 9.22 -4.92
C ALA A 156 15.79 9.19 -6.17
N ASN A 157 15.69 8.05 -6.84
CA ASN A 157 14.84 7.88 -8.02
C ASN A 157 13.34 8.01 -7.69
N VAL A 158 12.90 7.38 -6.59
CA VAL A 158 11.50 7.51 -6.13
C VAL A 158 11.21 8.96 -5.74
N LYS A 159 12.12 9.60 -5.00
CA LYS A 159 11.97 11.00 -4.59
C LYS A 159 11.88 11.92 -5.80
N ARG A 160 12.77 11.73 -6.81
CA ARG A 160 12.73 12.49 -8.04
C ARG A 160 11.39 12.39 -8.77
N ILE A 161 10.80 11.18 -8.87
CA ILE A 161 9.49 11.00 -9.52
C ILE A 161 8.40 11.80 -8.81
N LEU A 162 8.41 11.82 -7.47
CA LEU A 162 7.45 12.58 -6.69
C LEU A 162 7.65 14.08 -6.87
N ASP A 163 8.88 14.55 -6.82
CA ASP A 163 9.24 15.96 -7.00
C ASP A 163 8.88 16.44 -8.43
N ASP A 164 9.19 15.64 -9.46
CA ASP A 164 8.81 15.92 -10.86
C ASP A 164 7.29 16.01 -11.05
N ASN A 165 6.50 15.32 -10.23
CA ASN A 165 5.04 15.38 -10.26
C ASN A 165 4.45 16.47 -9.33
N GLY A 166 5.29 17.29 -8.70
CA GLY A 166 4.84 18.36 -7.79
C GLY A 166 4.24 17.87 -6.48
N CYS A 167 4.67 16.70 -5.99
CA CYS A 167 4.18 16.16 -4.72
C CYS A 167 4.67 17.03 -3.54
N PRO A 168 3.79 17.41 -2.60
CA PRO A 168 4.23 18.08 -1.38
C PRO A 168 5.28 17.25 -0.63
N PRO A 169 6.33 17.87 -0.07
CA PRO A 169 7.44 17.15 0.57
C PRO A 169 7.07 16.56 1.94
N ASP A 170 5.90 16.91 2.46
CA ASP A 170 5.48 16.54 3.79
C ASP A 170 4.78 15.18 3.82
N ASN A 171 5.02 14.42 4.88
CA ASN A 171 4.31 13.17 5.17
C ASN A 171 4.45 12.09 4.10
N LEU A 172 5.62 12.00 3.47
CA LEU A 172 5.91 10.97 2.48
C LEU A 172 6.11 9.62 3.16
N LYS A 173 5.45 8.59 2.64
CA LYS A 173 5.53 7.22 3.16
C LYS A 173 6.00 6.27 2.08
N LEU A 174 6.90 5.36 2.44
CA LEU A 174 7.43 4.35 1.54
C LEU A 174 7.21 2.97 2.16
N VAL A 175 6.43 2.12 1.51
CA VAL A 175 6.20 0.75 1.98
C VAL A 175 7.01 -0.22 1.14
N LEU A 176 7.83 -1.02 1.80
CA LEU A 176 8.76 -1.95 1.18
C LEU A 176 8.40 -3.40 1.51
N SER A 177 8.77 -4.30 0.60
CA SER A 177 8.69 -5.74 0.86
C SER A 177 9.73 -6.17 1.89
N ASN A 178 9.50 -7.33 2.51
CA ASN A 178 10.46 -7.90 3.45
C ASN A 178 11.86 -8.08 2.83
N ALA A 179 11.93 -8.52 1.57
CA ALA A 179 13.20 -8.69 0.85
C ALA A 179 13.93 -7.36 0.60
N ALA A 180 13.18 -6.29 0.27
CA ALA A 180 13.77 -4.97 0.08
C ALA A 180 14.32 -4.38 1.38
N ILE A 181 13.60 -4.54 2.50
CA ILE A 181 14.10 -4.13 3.83
C ILE A 181 15.36 -4.90 4.21
N GLN A 182 15.40 -6.22 3.97
CA GLN A 182 16.61 -7.02 4.26
C GLN A 182 17.80 -6.59 3.40
N ASN A 183 17.58 -6.25 2.13
CA ASN A 183 18.64 -5.67 1.30
C ASN A 183 19.09 -4.31 1.84
N LEU A 184 18.15 -3.47 2.28
CA LEU A 184 18.45 -2.14 2.80
C LEU A 184 19.29 -2.22 4.10
N VAL A 185 18.94 -3.12 5.00
CA VAL A 185 19.68 -3.33 6.26
C VAL A 185 20.99 -4.07 6.01
N GLY A 186 20.98 -5.12 5.17
CA GLY A 186 22.14 -6.01 5.02
C GLY A 186 23.19 -5.55 4.03
N LYS A 187 22.81 -4.80 3.00
CA LYS A 187 23.74 -4.38 1.92
C LYS A 187 24.14 -2.92 1.97
N GLN A 188 23.39 -2.08 2.67
CA GLN A 188 23.66 -0.64 2.73
C GLN A 188 24.44 -0.30 3.99
N SER A 189 25.77 -0.31 3.89
CA SER A 189 26.68 -0.06 5.00
C SER A 189 26.48 1.30 5.67
N THR A 190 25.92 2.27 4.95
CA THR A 190 25.61 3.61 5.48
C THR A 190 24.65 3.57 6.67
N PHE A 191 23.68 2.66 6.67
CA PHE A 191 22.72 2.50 7.76
C PHE A 191 23.25 1.63 8.91
N GLN A 192 24.32 0.87 8.68
CA GLN A 192 24.95 0.03 9.70
C GLN A 192 25.95 0.82 10.56
N GLN A 193 26.37 2.00 10.13
CA GLN A 193 27.33 2.84 10.84
C GLN A 193 26.61 3.94 11.61
N ALA A 194 26.59 3.86 12.92
CA ALA A 194 25.92 4.83 13.79
C ALA A 194 26.41 6.27 13.59
N ASN A 195 27.70 6.46 13.31
CA ASN A 195 28.27 7.76 13.03
C ASN A 195 27.81 8.39 11.71
N THR A 196 27.42 7.59 10.75
CA THR A 196 26.95 8.05 9.43
C THR A 196 25.41 8.13 9.40
N ALA A 197 24.75 7.18 10.01
CA ALA A 197 23.28 7.14 10.10
C ALA A 197 22.70 8.09 11.18
N GLY A 198 23.54 8.55 12.11
CA GLY A 198 23.13 9.40 13.23
C GLY A 198 22.42 8.66 14.38
N THR A 199 22.17 7.36 14.25
CA THR A 199 21.54 6.51 15.26
C THR A 199 22.04 5.08 15.14
N ASP A 200 22.06 4.35 16.26
CA ASP A 200 22.42 2.93 16.33
C ASP A 200 21.20 1.99 16.28
N GLU A 201 19.99 2.54 16.12
CA GLU A 201 18.73 1.80 16.14
C GLU A 201 18.66 0.74 15.02
N THR A 202 19.16 1.08 13.83
CA THR A 202 19.24 0.14 12.72
C THR A 202 20.11 -1.06 13.02
N LEU A 203 21.24 -0.83 13.71
CA LEU A 203 22.18 -1.87 14.08
C LEU A 203 21.64 -2.77 15.19
N ARG A 204 20.94 -2.19 16.16
CA ARG A 204 20.36 -2.93 17.31
C ARG A 204 19.08 -3.66 16.96
N ASP A 205 18.14 -2.94 16.32
CA ASP A 205 16.76 -3.42 16.13
C ASP A 205 16.47 -3.85 14.68
N GLY A 206 17.39 -3.60 13.75
CA GLY A 206 17.18 -3.87 12.33
C GLY A 206 16.03 -3.05 11.72
N LYS A 207 15.70 -1.90 12.33
CA LYS A 207 14.62 -1.02 11.88
C LYS A 207 15.16 0.24 11.27
N ILE A 208 14.53 0.68 10.18
CA ILE A 208 14.76 1.98 9.57
C ILE A 208 13.41 2.70 9.63
N ALA A 209 13.30 3.67 10.54
CA ALA A 209 12.05 4.39 10.73
C ALA A 209 11.85 5.46 9.65
N ARG A 210 12.93 6.21 9.32
CA ARG A 210 12.90 7.30 8.35
C ARG A 210 14.18 7.35 7.55
N ALA A 211 14.04 7.52 6.22
CA ALA A 211 15.18 7.69 5.31
C ALA A 211 14.79 8.59 4.14
N PHE A 212 15.65 9.53 3.74
CA PHE A 212 15.46 10.44 2.59
C PHE A 212 14.11 11.20 2.57
N GLY A 213 13.60 11.53 3.75
CA GLY A 213 12.31 12.22 3.89
C GLY A 213 11.09 11.28 3.86
N PHE A 214 11.29 9.97 3.71
CA PHE A 214 10.23 8.97 3.76
C PHE A 214 10.14 8.31 5.13
N ASP A 215 8.93 8.13 5.63
CA ASP A 215 8.66 7.18 6.70
C ASP A 215 8.60 5.78 6.10
N VAL A 216 9.48 4.90 6.54
CA VAL A 216 9.65 3.57 5.94
C VAL A 216 8.76 2.55 6.64
N GLY A 217 7.81 2.00 5.90
CA GLY A 217 6.96 0.88 6.33
C GLY A 217 7.40 -0.45 5.74
N GLN A 218 7.04 -1.54 6.39
CA GLN A 218 7.31 -2.90 5.92
C GLN A 218 6.00 -3.68 5.82
N SER A 219 5.76 -4.33 4.68
CA SER A 219 4.61 -5.23 4.50
C SER A 219 5.03 -6.53 3.83
N GLY A 220 4.50 -7.64 4.35
CA GLY A 220 4.67 -8.96 3.74
C GLY A 220 3.78 -9.21 2.53
N GLN A 221 2.81 -8.35 2.29
CA GLN A 221 1.81 -8.50 1.21
C GLN A 221 2.23 -7.81 -0.10
N VAL A 222 3.41 -7.18 -0.14
CA VAL A 222 3.97 -6.65 -1.40
C VAL A 222 4.25 -7.81 -2.34
N ALA A 223 3.49 -7.91 -3.41
CA ALA A 223 3.65 -8.97 -4.40
C ALA A 223 4.99 -8.82 -5.14
N ALA A 224 5.73 -9.91 -5.28
CA ALA A 224 6.85 -9.95 -6.19
C ALA A 224 6.32 -9.96 -7.63
N VAL A 225 6.69 -8.97 -8.42
CA VAL A 225 6.40 -8.96 -9.84
C VAL A 225 7.35 -9.92 -10.53
N THR A 226 6.83 -11.02 -11.05
CA THR A 226 7.63 -11.97 -11.82
C THR A 226 7.86 -11.37 -13.21
N LYS A 227 9.12 -11.21 -13.58
CA LYS A 227 9.49 -10.80 -14.93
C LYS A 227 8.89 -11.79 -15.94
N GLY A 228 8.15 -11.30 -16.93
CA GLY A 228 7.70 -12.12 -18.04
C GLY A 228 8.89 -12.79 -18.75
N ASN A 229 8.80 -14.07 -18.99
CA ASN A 229 9.83 -14.80 -19.73
C ASN A 229 9.61 -14.60 -21.24
N THR A 230 10.21 -13.57 -21.80
CA THR A 230 10.41 -13.52 -23.24
C THR A 230 11.58 -14.42 -23.56
N ASN A 231 11.35 -15.52 -24.19
CA ASN A 231 12.26 -16.61 -24.51
C ASN A 231 13.45 -16.16 -25.41
N GLY A 232 14.24 -15.17 -24.98
CA GLY A 232 15.51 -14.76 -25.60
C GLY A 232 15.44 -14.27 -27.05
N SER A 233 14.32 -14.37 -27.72
CA SER A 233 14.10 -13.87 -29.07
C SER A 233 13.55 -12.46 -29.00
N ALA A 234 14.09 -11.56 -29.81
CA ALA A 234 13.56 -10.22 -29.96
C ALA A 234 12.04 -10.32 -30.25
N THR A 235 11.25 -9.75 -29.35
CA THR A 235 9.80 -9.73 -29.50
C THR A 235 9.48 -8.72 -30.60
N LEU A 236 9.15 -9.22 -31.77
CA LEU A 236 8.72 -8.39 -32.88
C LEU A 236 7.24 -8.09 -32.75
N THR A 237 6.84 -6.90 -33.15
CA THR A 237 5.42 -6.59 -33.31
C THR A 237 4.83 -7.40 -34.44
N SER A 238 3.59 -7.87 -34.29
CA SER A 238 2.92 -8.66 -35.37
C SER A 238 2.55 -7.84 -36.61
N ALA A 239 2.63 -6.50 -36.52
CA ALA A 239 2.35 -5.57 -37.61
C ALA A 239 3.09 -4.25 -37.38
N ASP A 240 3.22 -3.44 -38.44
CA ASP A 240 3.70 -2.08 -38.34
C ASP A 240 2.63 -1.19 -37.68
N TYR A 241 3.05 -0.39 -36.71
CA TYR A 241 2.18 0.53 -35.97
C TYR A 241 2.53 1.97 -36.30
N ALA A 242 1.52 2.78 -36.51
CA ALA A 242 1.69 4.21 -36.68
C ALA A 242 2.22 4.88 -35.39
N ALA A 243 2.93 5.99 -35.55
CA ALA A 243 3.38 6.80 -34.44
C ALA A 243 2.18 7.24 -33.60
N GLY A 244 2.24 6.98 -32.25
CA GLY A 244 1.15 7.27 -31.35
C GLY A 244 0.21 6.11 -31.04
N ALA A 245 0.46 4.90 -31.57
CA ALA A 245 -0.29 3.71 -31.19
C ALA A 245 -0.18 3.43 -29.67
N ARG A 246 -1.32 3.23 -29.01
CA ARG A 246 -1.38 3.00 -27.55
C ARG A 246 -1.39 1.52 -27.18
N SER A 247 -1.60 0.63 -28.13
CA SER A 247 -1.55 -0.82 -27.95
C SER A 247 -0.70 -1.45 -29.04
N LEU A 248 0.17 -2.38 -28.64
CA LEU A 248 1.03 -3.15 -29.53
C LEU A 248 0.71 -4.63 -29.35
N VAL A 249 0.47 -5.32 -30.46
CA VAL A 249 0.31 -6.77 -30.45
C VAL A 249 1.67 -7.39 -30.74
N LEU A 250 2.16 -8.23 -29.84
CA LEU A 250 3.45 -8.90 -29.96
C LEU A 250 3.26 -10.23 -30.69
N ALA A 251 4.10 -10.50 -31.70
CA ALA A 251 4.06 -11.74 -32.47
C ALA A 251 4.43 -12.98 -31.60
N SER A 252 5.21 -12.76 -30.54
CA SER A 252 5.68 -13.81 -29.64
C SER A 252 5.81 -13.20 -28.25
N ALA A 253 4.70 -13.12 -27.54
CA ALA A 253 4.73 -12.85 -26.11
C ALA A 253 5.03 -14.15 -25.37
N GLY A 254 6.07 -14.18 -24.56
CA GLY A 254 6.37 -15.33 -23.71
C GLY A 254 5.22 -15.65 -22.75
N THR A 255 5.14 -16.87 -22.29
CA THR A 255 4.19 -17.33 -21.26
C THR A 255 4.56 -16.75 -19.90
N GLY A 256 4.00 -15.61 -19.57
CA GLY A 256 4.16 -14.96 -18.27
C GLY A 256 3.42 -13.62 -18.31
N GLY A 257 2.50 -13.39 -17.37
CA GLY A 257 1.78 -12.11 -17.29
C GLY A 257 2.75 -10.95 -17.07
N PHE A 258 2.45 -9.86 -17.72
CA PHE A 258 3.12 -8.58 -17.54
C PHE A 258 2.60 -7.91 -16.26
#